data_50a8d0f519246d7138d4afdffb74008d
#
_entry.id   50a8d0f519246d7138d4afdffb74008d
#
_cell.length_a   1.000
_cell.length_b   1.000
_cell.length_c   1.000
_cell.angle_alpha   90.00
_cell.angle_beta   90.00
_cell.angle_gamma   90.00
#
_symmetry.space_group_name_H-M   'P 1'
#
loop_
_entity.id
_entity.type
_entity.pdbx_description
1 polymer ?
#
loop_
_entity_poly.entity_id
_entity_poly.type
_entity_poly.pdbx_seq_one_letter_code
_entity_poly.pdbx_strand_id
1 'polypeptide(L)'
;NFRQLDMGKQVITNEFGPEPLGYFDSWDESRELSMSFAMDYFVRASIGFTHKNIKSKLALEAFVETNAYDLGFILKIPVIVLAERFELFKAENRFSLKPYFVPGFYYSVTNIGDKVAYIEASQADPIPRNASVGMNIDAGLKINFKNHLIDLFSFRWAREADDLLIETHSNKPSEYVNGLKDISFWDNILLGKANEKAITKKGWQYDFANIFSLSRGRYEDIEGKVMLKTEGYSINFLQPLKLYIAFNNLTSEDNLFRKLIMNLNVQYHHSEYDAGAGHPLDNTKFNAYVISLNNFPIR
;
A
#
# COMPACT_ATOMS: atom_id res chain seq x y z
N ASN A 1 -7.09 1.70 14.36
CA ASN A 1 -6.63 2.90 13.66
C ASN A 1 -7.66 4.02 13.83
N PHE A 2 -7.18 5.25 13.94
CA PHE A 2 -8.01 6.46 14.01
C PHE A 2 -7.45 7.46 13.00
N ARG A 3 -8.31 8.04 12.19
CA ARG A 3 -7.96 9.07 11.21
C ARG A 3 -8.96 10.23 11.34
N GLN A 4 -8.45 11.43 11.28
CA GLN A 4 -9.25 12.64 11.25
C GLN A 4 -8.69 13.59 10.19
N LEU A 5 -9.57 14.12 9.37
CA LEU A 5 -9.30 15.19 8.43
C LEU A 5 -10.07 16.42 8.93
N ASP A 6 -9.35 17.44 9.37
CA ASP A 6 -9.91 18.73 9.71
C ASP A 6 -9.84 19.65 8.48
N MET A 7 -10.98 20.04 7.96
CA MET A 7 -11.10 20.96 6.82
C MET A 7 -11.18 22.41 7.26
N GLY A 8 -11.08 22.66 8.56
CA GLY A 8 -11.07 23.97 9.18
C GLY A 8 -12.44 24.66 9.22
N LYS A 9 -12.41 25.93 9.57
CA LYS A 9 -13.60 26.77 9.64
C LYS A 9 -14.09 27.15 8.26
N GLN A 10 -15.32 26.77 7.98
CA GLN A 10 -16.02 27.14 6.76
C GLN A 10 -16.94 28.35 7.04
N VAL A 11 -17.10 29.19 6.04
CA VAL A 11 -17.91 30.41 6.14
C VAL A 11 -19.35 30.11 5.71
N ILE A 12 -20.30 30.53 6.48
CA ILE A 12 -21.72 30.52 6.11
C ILE A 12 -22.04 31.86 5.42
N THR A 13 -22.48 31.77 4.17
CA THR A 13 -22.98 32.92 3.39
C THR A 13 -24.42 32.66 2.98
N ASN A 14 -25.12 33.69 2.55
CA ASN A 14 -26.44 33.55 1.93
C ASN A 14 -26.35 33.81 0.42
N GLU A 15 -27.45 33.59 -0.27
CA GLU A 15 -27.58 33.80 -1.71
C GLU A 15 -27.52 35.26 -2.15
N PHE A 16 -27.59 36.20 -1.20
CA PHE A 16 -27.66 37.65 -1.48
C PHE A 16 -26.31 38.36 -1.39
N GLY A 17 -25.28 37.73 -0.85
CA GLY A 17 -23.95 38.34 -0.79
C GLY A 17 -22.88 37.47 -0.12
N PRO A 18 -21.58 37.82 -0.32
CA PRO A 18 -20.45 37.09 0.24
C PRO A 18 -20.21 37.40 1.75
N GLU A 19 -21.03 38.21 2.38
CA GLU A 19 -20.84 38.59 3.78
C GLU A 19 -21.01 37.37 4.69
N PRO A 20 -20.05 37.10 5.61
CA PRO A 20 -20.12 36.00 6.53
C PRO A 20 -21.32 36.15 7.50
N LEU A 21 -22.24 35.19 7.48
CA LEU A 21 -23.33 35.08 8.47
C LEU A 21 -22.90 34.28 9.70
N GLY A 22 -21.84 33.51 9.60
CA GLY A 22 -21.30 32.66 10.66
C GLY A 22 -20.21 31.74 10.17
N TYR A 23 -19.76 30.88 11.07
CA TYR A 23 -18.75 29.88 10.80
C TYR A 23 -19.15 28.52 11.40
N PHE A 24 -18.71 27.44 10.77
CA PHE A 24 -18.80 26.10 11.33
C PHE A 24 -17.48 25.32 11.07
N ASP A 25 -17.19 24.33 11.91
CA ASP A 25 -16.06 23.45 11.71
C ASP A 25 -16.49 22.26 10.85
N SER A 26 -15.75 22.01 9.76
CA SER A 26 -15.96 20.89 8.84
C SER A 26 -14.85 19.86 9.05
N TRP A 27 -15.24 18.57 9.19
CA TRP A 27 -14.29 17.50 9.47
C TRP A 27 -14.86 16.14 9.08
N ASP A 28 -13.93 15.21 8.81
CA ASP A 28 -14.18 13.78 8.63
C ASP A 28 -13.39 12.98 9.68
N GLU A 29 -14.01 11.95 10.23
CA GLU A 29 -13.40 11.03 11.19
C GLU A 29 -13.65 9.58 10.75
N SER A 30 -12.63 8.71 10.85
CA SER A 30 -12.77 7.27 10.68
C SER A 30 -12.11 6.53 11.82
N ARG A 31 -12.85 5.61 12.43
CA ARG A 31 -12.35 4.64 13.42
C ARG A 31 -12.39 3.25 12.80
N GLU A 32 -11.23 2.58 12.79
CA GLU A 32 -11.06 1.32 12.08
C GLU A 32 -10.56 0.22 13.01
N LEU A 33 -11.21 -0.95 12.93
CA LEU A 33 -10.76 -2.19 13.56
C LEU A 33 -10.48 -3.21 12.46
N SER A 34 -9.23 -3.67 12.38
CA SER A 34 -8.79 -4.63 11.37
C SER A 34 -8.39 -5.95 11.99
N MET A 35 -8.76 -7.04 11.34
CA MET A 35 -8.35 -8.40 11.66
C MET A 35 -7.83 -9.08 10.40
N SER A 36 -6.80 -9.93 10.54
CA SER A 36 -6.28 -10.71 9.43
C SER A 36 -5.90 -12.11 9.89
N PHE A 37 -6.06 -13.05 8.97
CA PHE A 37 -5.60 -14.42 9.12
C PHE A 37 -4.65 -14.74 7.98
N ALA A 38 -3.52 -15.37 8.30
CA ALA A 38 -2.53 -15.79 7.32
C ALA A 38 -2.15 -17.27 7.53
N MET A 39 -2.01 -18.00 6.45
CA MET A 39 -1.56 -19.37 6.40
C MET A 39 -0.33 -19.47 5.49
N ASP A 40 0.72 -20.12 5.98
CA ASP A 40 1.96 -20.39 5.23
C ASP A 40 2.25 -21.89 5.27
N TYR A 41 1.89 -22.61 4.23
CA TYR A 41 2.13 -24.05 4.11
C TYR A 41 2.81 -24.39 2.78
N PHE A 42 2.06 -24.56 1.70
CA PHE A 42 2.61 -24.67 0.33
C PHE A 42 2.66 -23.33 -0.37
N VAL A 43 1.62 -22.55 -0.14
CA VAL A 43 1.45 -21.19 -0.58
C VAL A 43 1.17 -20.32 0.63
N ARG A 44 1.44 -19.03 0.53
CA ARG A 44 1.09 -18.06 1.56
C ARG A 44 -0.21 -17.40 1.18
N ALA A 45 -1.27 -17.70 1.91
CA ALA A 45 -2.58 -17.09 1.72
C ALA A 45 -2.92 -16.24 2.93
N SER A 46 -3.47 -15.06 2.69
CA SER A 46 -3.94 -14.16 3.74
C SER A 46 -5.29 -13.59 3.37
N ILE A 47 -6.17 -13.50 4.37
CA ILE A 47 -7.46 -12.82 4.26
C ILE A 47 -7.54 -11.76 5.35
N GLY A 48 -8.05 -10.58 5.00
CA GLY A 48 -8.21 -9.46 5.91
C GLY A 48 -9.62 -8.91 5.88
N PHE A 49 -10.04 -8.41 7.01
CA PHE A 49 -11.32 -7.74 7.22
C PHE A 49 -11.08 -6.48 8.04
N THR A 50 -11.71 -5.37 7.66
CA THR A 50 -11.72 -4.13 8.44
C THR A 50 -13.14 -3.65 8.61
N HIS A 51 -13.52 -3.31 9.84
CA HIS A 51 -14.73 -2.55 10.14
C HIS A 51 -14.35 -1.09 10.36
N LYS A 52 -15.12 -0.19 9.76
CA LYS A 52 -14.97 1.27 9.85
C LYS A 52 -16.23 1.90 10.39
N ASN A 53 -16.10 2.80 11.36
CA ASN A 53 -17.14 3.76 11.70
C ASN A 53 -16.68 5.12 11.17
N ILE A 54 -17.47 5.71 10.29
CA ILE A 54 -17.15 6.94 9.56
C ILE A 54 -18.14 8.01 10.00
N LYS A 55 -17.61 9.17 10.39
CA LYS A 55 -18.38 10.37 10.73
C LYS A 55 -17.92 11.51 9.86
N SER A 56 -18.86 12.25 9.30
CA SER A 56 -18.58 13.41 8.46
C SER A 56 -19.50 14.56 8.81
N LYS A 57 -18.91 15.74 8.91
CA LYS A 57 -19.63 17.01 9.11
C LYS A 57 -19.17 18.01 8.06
N LEU A 58 -20.00 18.20 7.04
CA LEU A 58 -19.69 19.07 5.89
C LEU A 58 -20.35 20.44 5.97
N ALA A 59 -21.45 20.57 6.73
CA ALA A 59 -22.16 21.81 6.95
C ALA A 59 -22.77 21.87 8.37
N LEU A 60 -23.43 22.96 8.71
CA LEU A 60 -23.99 23.16 10.05
C LEU A 60 -24.96 22.04 10.44
N GLU A 61 -25.83 21.64 9.50
CA GLU A 61 -26.85 20.60 9.67
C GLU A 61 -26.53 19.32 8.91
N ALA A 62 -25.42 19.29 8.11
CA ALA A 62 -25.01 18.16 7.32
C ALA A 62 -24.01 17.31 8.11
N PHE A 63 -24.55 16.43 8.96
CA PHE A 63 -23.79 15.44 9.71
C PHE A 63 -24.25 14.03 9.32
N VAL A 64 -23.31 13.13 9.13
CA VAL A 64 -23.60 11.71 8.87
C VAL A 64 -22.67 10.81 9.67
N GLU A 65 -23.22 9.70 10.12
CA GLU A 65 -22.48 8.59 10.69
C GLU A 65 -22.89 7.31 9.96
N THR A 66 -21.90 6.54 9.50
CA THR A 66 -22.13 5.28 8.79
C THR A 66 -21.06 4.26 9.11
N ASN A 67 -21.38 3.00 8.84
CA ASN A 67 -20.42 1.90 8.94
C ASN A 67 -20.05 1.38 7.55
N ALA A 68 -18.79 1.04 7.40
CA ALA A 68 -18.26 0.41 6.21
C ALA A 68 -17.34 -0.74 6.55
N TYR A 69 -17.13 -1.64 5.57
CA TYR A 69 -16.29 -2.81 5.72
C TYR A 69 -15.31 -2.87 4.56
N ASP A 70 -14.10 -3.35 4.84
CA ASP A 70 -13.15 -3.73 3.81
C ASP A 70 -12.90 -5.23 3.88
N LEU A 71 -12.74 -5.85 2.72
CA LEU A 71 -12.32 -7.23 2.56
C LEU A 71 -11.10 -7.28 1.66
N GLY A 72 -10.13 -8.12 2.00
CA GLY A 72 -8.93 -8.30 1.19
C GLY A 72 -8.41 -9.73 1.22
N PHE A 73 -7.82 -10.15 0.12
CA PHE A 73 -7.18 -11.45 -0.04
C PHE A 73 -5.83 -11.28 -0.73
N ILE A 74 -4.83 -12.01 -0.25
CA ILE A 74 -3.48 -12.06 -0.82
C ILE A 74 -3.06 -13.53 -0.95
N LEU A 75 -2.57 -13.91 -2.12
CA LEU A 75 -1.97 -15.21 -2.39
C LEU A 75 -0.54 -15.01 -2.89
N LYS A 76 0.45 -15.66 -2.27
CA LYS A 76 1.86 -15.68 -2.68
C LYS A 76 2.32 -17.11 -2.89
N ILE A 77 3.01 -17.38 -4.01
CA ILE A 77 3.43 -18.71 -4.43
C ILE A 77 4.97 -18.78 -4.42
N PRO A 78 5.61 -19.42 -3.43
CA PRO A 78 7.08 -19.55 -3.38
C PRO A 78 7.54 -20.62 -4.36
N VAL A 79 7.64 -20.26 -5.64
CA VAL A 79 7.82 -21.19 -6.77
C VAL A 79 9.07 -22.06 -6.62
N ILE A 80 10.21 -21.49 -6.22
CA ILE A 80 11.46 -22.25 -6.08
C ILE A 80 11.35 -23.24 -4.93
N VAL A 81 10.79 -22.85 -3.80
CA VAL A 81 10.58 -23.74 -2.64
C VAL A 81 9.65 -24.90 -3.01
N LEU A 82 8.60 -24.61 -3.78
CA LEU A 82 7.69 -25.65 -4.28
C LEU A 82 8.39 -26.60 -5.27
N ALA A 83 9.16 -26.06 -6.21
CA ALA A 83 9.90 -26.85 -7.18
C ALA A 83 10.92 -27.79 -6.50
N GLU A 84 11.65 -27.32 -5.49
CA GLU A 84 12.55 -28.13 -4.66
C GLU A 84 11.78 -29.21 -3.89
N ARG A 85 10.64 -28.87 -3.30
CA ARG A 85 9.82 -29.82 -2.52
C ARG A 85 9.23 -30.94 -3.37
N PHE A 86 8.83 -30.65 -4.61
CA PHE A 86 8.33 -31.64 -5.56
C PHE A 86 9.43 -32.31 -6.41
N GLU A 87 10.69 -32.10 -6.04
CA GLU A 87 11.86 -32.66 -6.73
C GLU A 87 11.97 -32.31 -8.23
N LEU A 88 11.28 -31.25 -8.64
CA LEU A 88 11.32 -30.74 -10.02
C LEU A 88 12.66 -30.04 -10.33
N PHE A 89 13.36 -29.59 -9.30
CA PHE A 89 14.60 -28.85 -9.42
C PHE A 89 15.45 -29.04 -8.16
N LYS A 90 16.74 -29.44 -8.34
CA LYS A 90 17.73 -29.44 -7.26
C LYS A 90 18.73 -28.32 -7.55
N ALA A 91 18.70 -27.27 -6.77
CA ALA A 91 19.73 -26.25 -6.84
C ALA A 91 21.04 -26.82 -6.30
N GLU A 92 22.01 -27.11 -7.19
CA GLU A 92 23.40 -27.42 -6.77
C GLU A 92 24.01 -26.13 -6.17
N ASN A 93 24.02 -26.03 -4.86
CA ASN A 93 24.51 -24.88 -4.14
C ASN A 93 26.04 -24.89 -3.97
N ARG A 94 26.78 -24.62 -5.03
CA ARG A 94 28.28 -24.46 -4.95
C ARG A 94 28.71 -23.28 -4.06
N PHE A 95 27.83 -22.26 -3.87
CA PHE A 95 28.18 -21.01 -3.17
C PHE A 95 27.23 -20.64 -2.01
N SER A 96 26.42 -21.58 -1.48
CA SER A 96 25.40 -21.30 -0.47
C SER A 96 24.41 -20.20 -0.90
N LEU A 97 24.24 -19.99 -2.20
CA LEU A 97 23.31 -19.03 -2.78
C LEU A 97 21.91 -19.64 -2.81
N LYS A 98 20.93 -18.87 -2.37
CA LYS A 98 19.50 -19.25 -2.34
C LYS A 98 18.70 -18.26 -3.15
N PRO A 99 18.40 -18.58 -4.43
CA PRO A 99 17.47 -17.77 -5.19
C PRO A 99 16.05 -17.92 -4.64
N TYR A 100 15.23 -16.90 -4.82
CA TYR A 100 13.80 -16.98 -4.55
C TYR A 100 13.02 -16.28 -5.66
N PHE A 101 11.82 -16.79 -5.92
CA PHE A 101 10.87 -16.23 -6.86
C PHE A 101 9.47 -16.46 -6.32
N VAL A 102 8.76 -15.38 -6.01
CA VAL A 102 7.48 -15.40 -5.31
C VAL A 102 6.51 -14.47 -6.02
N PRO A 103 5.81 -14.95 -7.07
CA PRO A 103 4.66 -14.23 -7.59
C PRO A 103 3.54 -14.17 -6.56
N GLY A 104 2.81 -13.07 -6.55
CA GLY A 104 1.68 -12.84 -5.69
C GLY A 104 0.52 -12.23 -6.45
N PHE A 105 -0.69 -12.51 -5.96
CA PHE A 105 -1.94 -11.94 -6.45
C PHE A 105 -2.71 -11.40 -5.26
N TYR A 106 -3.43 -10.31 -5.47
CA TYR A 106 -4.29 -9.76 -4.45
C TYR A 106 -5.58 -9.19 -5.05
N TYR A 107 -6.58 -9.19 -4.22
CA TYR A 107 -7.87 -8.58 -4.48
C TYR A 107 -8.38 -7.95 -3.19
N SER A 108 -8.96 -6.77 -3.30
CA SER A 108 -9.64 -6.15 -2.17
C SER A 108 -10.85 -5.35 -2.64
N VAL A 109 -11.83 -5.23 -1.74
CA VAL A 109 -12.94 -4.30 -1.87
C VAL A 109 -12.99 -3.47 -0.61
N THR A 110 -13.03 -2.16 -0.76
CA THR A 110 -13.07 -1.22 0.35
C THR A 110 -14.39 -0.46 0.37
N ASN A 111 -14.75 0.01 1.57
CA ASN A 111 -15.95 0.82 1.80
C ASN A 111 -17.26 0.10 1.37
N ILE A 112 -17.39 -1.17 1.73
CA ILE A 112 -18.65 -1.91 1.60
C ILE A 112 -19.58 -1.42 2.70
N GLY A 113 -20.58 -0.61 2.37
CA GLY A 113 -21.50 0.01 3.33
C GLY A 113 -22.73 0.53 2.65
N ASP A 114 -23.64 1.13 3.45
CA ASP A 114 -24.85 1.74 2.95
C ASP A 114 -24.57 3.11 2.32
N LYS A 115 -25.54 3.61 1.59
CA LYS A 115 -25.55 5.00 1.09
C LYS A 115 -25.68 5.97 2.26
N VAL A 116 -25.12 7.15 2.12
CA VAL A 116 -25.16 8.20 3.14
C VAL A 116 -26.01 9.38 2.66
N ALA A 117 -26.85 9.88 3.53
CA ALA A 117 -27.66 11.08 3.30
C ALA A 117 -27.29 12.13 4.35
N TYR A 118 -26.86 13.30 3.91
CA TYR A 118 -26.53 14.40 4.82
C TYR A 118 -27.77 15.21 5.26
N ILE A 119 -28.78 15.29 4.40
CA ILE A 119 -30.00 16.08 4.66
C ILE A 119 -31.24 15.19 4.48
N GLU A 120 -31.50 14.74 3.27
CA GLU A 120 -32.70 13.95 2.94
C GLU A 120 -32.33 12.54 2.47
N ALA A 121 -33.07 11.53 2.93
CA ALA A 121 -32.87 10.13 2.54
C ALA A 121 -33.01 9.90 1.03
N SER A 122 -33.80 10.72 0.33
CA SER A 122 -33.97 10.70 -1.12
C SER A 122 -32.70 11.09 -1.90
N GLN A 123 -31.78 11.79 -1.23
CA GLN A 123 -30.50 12.28 -1.76
C GLN A 123 -29.31 11.43 -1.27
N ALA A 124 -29.59 10.21 -0.82
CA ALA A 124 -28.53 9.32 -0.33
C ALA A 124 -27.57 8.90 -1.45
N ASP A 125 -26.30 9.24 -1.29
CA ASP A 125 -25.21 8.88 -2.19
C ASP A 125 -24.39 7.70 -1.65
N PRO A 126 -23.89 6.83 -2.53
CA PRO A 126 -23.00 5.76 -2.13
C PRO A 126 -21.67 6.30 -1.61
N ILE A 127 -21.18 5.74 -0.51
CA ILE A 127 -19.77 5.97 -0.10
C ILE A 127 -18.83 5.38 -1.18
N PRO A 128 -17.64 5.94 -1.37
CA PRO A 128 -16.73 5.55 -2.46
C PRO A 128 -16.21 4.12 -2.27
N ARG A 129 -17.05 3.14 -2.66
CA ARG A 129 -16.67 1.73 -2.71
C ARG A 129 -15.69 1.51 -3.85
N ASN A 130 -14.56 0.89 -3.57
CA ASN A 130 -13.52 0.64 -4.56
C ASN A 130 -13.12 -0.84 -4.59
N ALA A 131 -12.93 -1.39 -5.79
CA ALA A 131 -12.29 -2.68 -5.99
C ALA A 131 -10.86 -2.47 -6.46
N SER A 132 -9.93 -3.25 -5.90
CA SER A 132 -8.53 -3.30 -6.34
C SER A 132 -8.15 -4.73 -6.65
N VAL A 133 -7.51 -4.94 -7.78
CA VAL A 133 -6.91 -6.22 -8.16
C VAL A 133 -5.49 -5.99 -8.61
N GLY A 134 -4.59 -6.90 -8.27
CA GLY A 134 -3.21 -6.72 -8.67
C GLY A 134 -2.37 -7.99 -8.57
N MET A 135 -1.15 -7.85 -9.07
CA MET A 135 -0.12 -8.86 -8.96
C MET A 135 1.22 -8.22 -8.59
N ASN A 136 2.03 -9.00 -7.91
CA ASN A 136 3.42 -8.64 -7.65
C ASN A 136 4.36 -9.82 -7.91
N ILE A 137 5.62 -9.51 -8.11
CA ILE A 137 6.71 -10.47 -8.17
C ILE A 137 7.78 -10.01 -7.18
N ASP A 138 8.11 -10.88 -6.23
CA ASP A 138 9.27 -10.74 -5.37
C ASP A 138 10.31 -11.77 -5.81
N ALA A 139 11.45 -11.33 -6.30
CA ALA A 139 12.53 -12.19 -6.76
C ALA A 139 13.87 -11.71 -6.21
N GLY A 140 14.81 -12.61 -5.99
CA GLY A 140 16.11 -12.20 -5.50
C GLY A 140 17.05 -13.34 -5.18
N LEU A 141 18.15 -12.97 -4.57
CA LEU A 141 19.25 -13.85 -4.24
C LEU A 141 19.69 -13.62 -2.81
N LYS A 142 19.67 -14.70 -2.02
CA LYS A 142 20.19 -14.71 -0.65
C LYS A 142 21.47 -15.54 -0.60
N ILE A 143 22.36 -15.19 0.29
CA ILE A 143 23.53 -16.01 0.63
C ILE A 143 23.42 -16.49 2.07
N ASN A 144 23.73 -17.77 2.29
CA ASN A 144 23.90 -18.29 3.64
C ASN A 144 25.38 -18.23 4.00
N PHE A 145 25.73 -17.30 4.87
CA PHE A 145 27.10 -17.13 5.34
C PHE A 145 27.15 -17.30 6.86
N LYS A 146 27.93 -18.30 7.32
CA LYS A 146 28.07 -18.63 8.75
C LYS A 146 26.72 -18.67 9.49
N ASN A 147 25.74 -19.36 8.94
CA ASN A 147 24.35 -19.47 9.44
C ASN A 147 23.54 -18.18 9.45
N HIS A 148 24.04 -17.09 8.85
CA HIS A 148 23.28 -15.88 8.62
C HIS A 148 22.78 -15.83 7.17
N LEU A 149 21.45 -15.72 6.99
CA LEU A 149 20.85 -15.54 5.69
C LEU A 149 20.83 -14.05 5.35
N ILE A 150 21.60 -13.66 4.33
CA ILE A 150 21.80 -12.27 3.92
C ILE A 150 21.20 -12.09 2.53
N ASP A 151 20.32 -11.11 2.38
CA ASP A 151 19.82 -10.69 1.07
C ASP A 151 20.93 -9.94 0.34
N LEU A 152 21.37 -10.47 -0.80
CA LEU A 152 22.36 -9.82 -1.66
C LEU A 152 21.68 -8.83 -2.62
N PHE A 153 20.59 -9.28 -3.19
CA PHE A 153 19.81 -8.53 -4.16
C PHE A 153 18.36 -8.95 -4.09
N SER A 154 17.44 -8.00 -4.18
CA SER A 154 16.05 -8.27 -4.41
C SER A 154 15.46 -7.34 -5.46
N PHE A 155 14.51 -7.88 -6.22
CA PHE A 155 13.70 -7.18 -7.18
C PHE A 155 12.24 -7.38 -6.82
N ARG A 156 11.51 -6.28 -6.69
CA ARG A 156 10.06 -6.26 -6.52
C ARG A 156 9.42 -5.54 -7.68
N TRP A 157 8.40 -6.12 -8.22
CA TRP A 157 7.57 -5.52 -9.24
C TRP A 157 6.11 -5.71 -8.88
N ALA A 158 5.28 -4.70 -9.15
CA ALA A 158 3.85 -4.76 -8.87
C ALA A 158 3.05 -4.02 -9.94
N ARG A 159 1.86 -4.53 -10.19
CA ARG A 159 0.78 -3.86 -10.93
C ARG A 159 -0.52 -3.97 -10.18
N GLU A 160 -1.31 -2.92 -10.26
CA GLU A 160 -2.62 -2.81 -9.64
C GLU A 160 -3.57 -2.07 -10.57
N ALA A 161 -4.81 -2.45 -10.57
CA ALA A 161 -5.90 -1.70 -11.16
C ALA A 161 -7.00 -1.50 -10.13
N ASP A 162 -7.51 -0.28 -10.05
CA ASP A 162 -8.58 0.11 -9.15
C ASP A 162 -9.77 0.62 -9.98
N ASP A 163 -10.96 0.32 -9.51
CA ASP A 163 -12.19 0.89 -10.07
C ASP A 163 -13.19 1.22 -8.97
N LEU A 164 -13.82 2.37 -9.12
CA LEU A 164 -14.88 2.82 -8.23
C LEU A 164 -16.16 2.04 -8.55
N LEU A 165 -16.61 1.20 -7.64
CA LEU A 165 -17.80 0.36 -7.77
C LEU A 165 -19.10 1.17 -7.60
N ILE A 166 -19.20 2.26 -8.32
CA ILE A 166 -20.36 3.15 -8.35
C ILE A 166 -20.70 3.44 -9.80
N GLU A 167 -21.96 3.34 -10.15
CA GLU A 167 -22.50 3.77 -11.43
C GLU A 167 -23.28 5.07 -11.21
N THR A 168 -22.87 6.13 -11.89
CA THR A 168 -23.50 7.44 -11.83
C THR A 168 -24.39 7.63 -13.04
N HIS A 169 -25.64 8.01 -12.80
CA HIS A 169 -26.62 8.28 -13.84
C HIS A 169 -27.03 9.76 -13.81
N SER A 170 -27.22 10.36 -14.99
CA SER A 170 -27.61 11.77 -15.07
C SER A 170 -29.01 12.06 -14.51
N ASN A 171 -29.92 11.08 -14.44
CA ASN A 171 -31.32 11.25 -14.07
C ASN A 171 -31.80 10.31 -12.94
N LYS A 172 -30.88 9.59 -12.28
CA LYS A 172 -31.20 8.69 -11.16
C LYS A 172 -30.10 8.79 -10.11
N PRO A 173 -30.40 8.46 -8.84
CA PRO A 173 -29.37 8.34 -7.82
C PRO A 173 -28.29 7.34 -8.22
N SER A 174 -27.03 7.64 -7.86
CA SER A 174 -25.91 6.73 -8.08
C SER A 174 -26.14 5.38 -7.39
N GLU A 175 -25.70 4.29 -8.00
CA GLU A 175 -25.91 2.93 -7.50
C GLU A 175 -24.59 2.18 -7.33
N TYR A 176 -24.58 1.23 -6.38
CA TYR A 176 -23.43 0.33 -6.21
C TYR A 176 -23.41 -0.74 -7.29
N VAL A 177 -22.22 -1.00 -7.83
CA VAL A 177 -21.93 -2.12 -8.73
C VAL A 177 -21.12 -3.18 -7.99
N ASN A 178 -21.28 -4.43 -8.37
CA ASN A 178 -20.56 -5.56 -7.80
C ASN A 178 -19.47 -6.07 -8.75
N GLY A 179 -18.50 -6.80 -8.17
CA GLY A 179 -17.42 -7.44 -8.92
C GLY A 179 -16.24 -6.52 -9.18
N LEU A 180 -15.71 -6.54 -10.39
CA LEU A 180 -14.54 -5.77 -10.83
C LEU A 180 -14.89 -4.59 -11.74
N LYS A 181 -16.17 -4.46 -12.11
CA LYS A 181 -16.71 -3.44 -13.03
C LYS A 181 -15.87 -3.37 -14.32
N ASP A 182 -15.10 -2.28 -14.51
CA ASP A 182 -14.33 -2.04 -15.73
C ASP A 182 -12.88 -2.58 -15.67
N ILE A 183 -12.47 -3.21 -14.55
CA ILE A 183 -11.14 -3.82 -14.43
C ILE A 183 -11.09 -5.12 -15.23
N SER A 184 -10.20 -5.16 -16.23
CA SER A 184 -9.82 -6.39 -16.93
C SER A 184 -8.51 -6.94 -16.37
N PHE A 185 -8.55 -8.13 -15.78
CA PHE A 185 -7.33 -8.77 -15.28
C PHE A 185 -6.28 -8.95 -16.39
N TRP A 186 -6.71 -9.35 -17.59
CA TRP A 186 -5.80 -9.58 -18.72
C TRP A 186 -5.20 -8.28 -19.25
N ASP A 187 -6.04 -7.28 -19.54
CA ASP A 187 -5.56 -6.03 -20.13
C ASP A 187 -4.85 -5.13 -19.11
N ASN A 188 -5.47 -4.88 -17.93
CA ASN A 188 -4.93 -3.95 -16.97
C ASN A 188 -3.77 -4.55 -16.16
N ILE A 189 -3.85 -5.84 -15.76
CA ILE A 189 -2.85 -6.44 -14.87
C ILE A 189 -1.76 -7.16 -15.67
N LEU A 190 -2.09 -8.10 -16.53
CA LEU A 190 -1.06 -8.85 -17.27
C LEU A 190 -0.42 -8.03 -18.39
N LEU A 191 -1.22 -7.38 -19.24
CA LEU A 191 -0.69 -6.59 -20.35
C LEU A 191 -0.32 -5.15 -19.95
N GLY A 192 -0.85 -4.64 -18.81
CA GLY A 192 -0.57 -3.31 -18.28
C GLY A 192 -1.08 -2.18 -19.15
N LYS A 193 -2.17 -2.42 -19.86
CA LYS A 193 -2.88 -1.39 -20.64
C LYS A 193 -3.75 -0.59 -19.68
N ALA A 194 -3.59 0.72 -19.69
CA ALA A 194 -4.56 1.61 -19.04
C ALA A 194 -5.85 1.65 -19.88
N ASN A 195 -6.99 1.81 -19.23
CA ASN A 195 -8.25 2.11 -19.87
C ASN A 195 -8.81 3.42 -19.29
N GLU A 196 -9.86 3.95 -19.92
CA GLU A 196 -10.43 5.26 -19.53
C GLU A 196 -11.15 5.21 -18.18
N LYS A 197 -11.49 4.04 -17.66
CA LYS A 197 -12.36 3.88 -16.50
C LYS A 197 -11.67 3.32 -15.27
N ALA A 198 -10.65 2.48 -15.45
CA ALA A 198 -9.90 1.91 -14.34
C ALA A 198 -8.57 2.63 -14.13
N ILE A 199 -8.32 3.03 -12.88
CA ILE A 199 -7.04 3.60 -12.45
C ILE A 199 -6.00 2.49 -12.44
N THR A 200 -4.83 2.72 -13.04
CA THR A 200 -3.74 1.74 -13.05
C THR A 200 -2.51 2.25 -12.32
N LYS A 201 -1.91 1.36 -11.56
CA LYS A 201 -0.67 1.61 -10.83
C LYS A 201 0.35 0.53 -11.18
N LYS A 202 1.59 0.92 -11.40
CA LYS A 202 2.69 0.00 -11.65
C LYS A 202 3.97 0.52 -11.02
N GLY A 203 4.80 -0.38 -10.55
CA GLY A 203 6.07 0.00 -9.95
C GLY A 203 7.05 -1.14 -9.85
N TRP A 204 8.30 -0.78 -9.62
CA TRP A 204 9.37 -1.70 -9.34
C TRP A 204 10.33 -1.11 -8.31
N GLN A 205 11.02 -2.01 -7.62
CA GLN A 205 12.06 -1.67 -6.66
C GLN A 205 13.20 -2.67 -6.75
N TYR A 206 14.41 -2.17 -6.70
CA TYR A 206 15.64 -2.94 -6.54
C TYR A 206 16.23 -2.65 -5.17
N ASP A 207 16.60 -3.69 -4.43
CA ASP A 207 17.32 -3.59 -3.16
C ASP A 207 18.66 -4.27 -3.27
N PHE A 208 19.71 -3.64 -2.79
CA PHE A 208 21.08 -4.13 -2.78
C PHE A 208 21.55 -4.33 -1.34
N ALA A 209 21.71 -5.59 -0.93
CA ALA A 209 22.16 -6.03 0.40
C ALA A 209 21.37 -5.40 1.57
N ASN A 210 20.12 -4.94 1.33
CA ASN A 210 19.34 -4.11 2.25
C ASN A 210 20.06 -2.81 2.70
N ILE A 211 21.09 -2.38 1.95
CA ILE A 211 21.83 -1.14 2.20
C ILE A 211 21.20 0.01 1.43
N PHE A 212 20.91 -0.23 0.17
CA PHE A 212 20.43 0.77 -0.78
C PHE A 212 19.30 0.22 -1.62
N SER A 213 18.26 1.02 -1.83
CA SER A 213 17.14 0.67 -2.70
C SER A 213 16.87 1.77 -3.71
N LEU A 214 16.45 1.37 -4.90
CA LEU A 214 15.92 2.23 -5.95
C LEU A 214 14.50 1.82 -6.28
N SER A 215 13.61 2.78 -6.47
CA SER A 215 12.22 2.52 -6.83
C SER A 215 11.72 3.47 -7.89
N ARG A 216 10.81 2.97 -8.72
CA ARG A 216 10.02 3.75 -9.66
C ARG A 216 8.58 3.31 -9.64
N GLY A 217 7.68 4.28 -9.77
CA GLY A 217 6.26 4.02 -9.88
C GLY A 217 5.60 4.88 -10.95
N ARG A 218 4.39 4.48 -11.33
CA ARG A 218 3.50 5.24 -12.20
C ARG A 218 2.06 5.00 -11.79
N TYR A 219 1.34 6.08 -11.67
CA TYR A 219 -0.10 6.15 -11.44
C TYR A 219 -0.75 6.76 -12.67
N GLU A 220 -1.78 6.15 -13.20
CA GLU A 220 -2.49 6.60 -14.39
C GLU A 220 -4.00 6.54 -14.13
N ASP A 221 -4.62 7.70 -14.13
CA ASP A 221 -6.06 7.93 -14.12
C ASP A 221 -6.40 8.74 -15.38
N ILE A 222 -6.85 8.04 -16.42
CA ILE A 222 -7.11 8.67 -17.72
C ILE A 222 -8.35 9.56 -17.66
N GLU A 223 -9.40 9.11 -16.97
CA GLU A 223 -10.64 9.88 -16.80
C GLU A 223 -10.40 11.15 -15.97
N GLY A 224 -9.68 11.02 -14.86
CA GLY A 224 -9.26 12.14 -14.01
C GLY A 224 -8.15 12.98 -14.61
N LYS A 225 -7.58 12.60 -15.77
CA LYS A 225 -6.44 13.26 -16.43
C LYS A 225 -5.23 13.42 -15.50
N VAL A 226 -5.04 12.47 -14.59
CA VAL A 226 -3.93 12.47 -13.65
C VAL A 226 -2.92 11.39 -14.06
N MET A 227 -1.70 11.81 -14.31
CA MET A 227 -0.59 10.91 -14.59
C MET A 227 0.59 11.33 -13.71
N LEU A 228 0.95 10.48 -12.75
CA LEU A 228 2.06 10.72 -11.84
C LEU A 228 3.12 9.64 -12.05
N LYS A 229 4.37 10.04 -12.22
CA LYS A 229 5.51 9.16 -12.08
C LYS A 229 6.16 9.41 -10.73
N THR A 230 6.72 8.38 -10.13
CA THR A 230 7.44 8.49 -8.87
C THR A 230 8.81 7.85 -9.03
N GLU A 231 9.82 8.51 -8.51
CA GLU A 231 11.16 7.97 -8.38
C GLU A 231 11.57 8.09 -6.91
N GLY A 232 12.31 7.11 -6.42
CA GLY A 232 12.76 7.16 -5.04
C GLY A 232 13.99 6.29 -4.80
N TYR A 233 14.66 6.60 -3.70
CA TYR A 233 15.73 5.78 -3.16
C TYR A 233 15.66 5.73 -1.65
N SER A 234 16.24 4.67 -1.07
CA SER A 234 16.42 4.59 0.37
C SER A 234 17.81 4.09 0.74
N ILE A 235 18.27 4.48 1.92
CA ILE A 235 19.56 4.10 2.47
C ILE A 235 19.34 3.58 3.90
N ASN A 236 19.85 2.37 4.18
CA ASN A 236 19.89 1.81 5.52
C ASN A 236 21.28 1.99 6.12
N PHE A 237 21.41 2.93 7.05
CA PHE A 237 22.70 3.31 7.60
C PHE A 237 23.36 2.23 8.47
N LEU A 238 22.57 1.39 9.13
CA LEU A 238 23.09 0.35 10.02
C LEU A 238 23.37 -0.99 9.33
N GLN A 239 22.86 -1.19 8.13
CA GLN A 239 23.03 -2.46 7.44
C GLN A 239 24.50 -2.82 7.13
N PRO A 240 25.39 -1.91 6.69
CA PRO A 240 26.82 -2.19 6.52
C PRO A 240 27.45 -2.66 7.82
N LEU A 241 27.13 -2.02 8.96
CA LEU A 241 27.66 -2.42 10.27
C LEU A 241 27.12 -3.79 10.70
N LYS A 242 25.86 -4.11 10.45
CA LYS A 242 25.29 -5.44 10.71
C LYS A 242 26.00 -6.52 9.91
N LEU A 243 26.25 -6.29 8.64
CA LEU A 243 27.00 -7.21 7.78
C LEU A 243 28.44 -7.37 8.29
N TYR A 244 29.10 -6.31 8.65
CA TYR A 244 30.45 -6.36 9.18
C TYR A 244 30.53 -7.18 10.49
N ILE A 245 29.60 -6.99 11.42
CA ILE A 245 29.50 -7.78 12.66
C ILE A 245 29.24 -9.26 12.35
N ALA A 246 28.33 -9.55 11.41
CA ALA A 246 28.01 -10.93 11.01
C ALA A 246 29.21 -11.64 10.37
N PHE A 247 29.93 -10.97 9.47
CA PHE A 247 31.06 -11.55 8.77
C PHE A 247 32.27 -11.83 9.69
N ASN A 248 32.51 -10.96 10.67
CA ASN A 248 33.74 -11.03 11.50
C ASN A 248 33.52 -11.68 12.87
N ASN A 249 32.28 -12.04 13.25
CA ASN A 249 31.94 -12.58 14.59
C ASN A 249 32.53 -11.74 15.74
N LEU A 250 32.54 -10.41 15.59
CA LEU A 250 33.27 -9.49 16.47
C LEU A 250 32.79 -9.45 17.92
N THR A 251 31.59 -9.99 18.19
CA THR A 251 31.01 -10.01 19.54
C THR A 251 30.26 -11.32 19.76
N SER A 252 30.23 -11.82 21.01
CA SER A 252 29.40 -12.98 21.35
C SER A 252 27.92 -12.71 21.07
N GLU A 253 27.14 -13.76 20.80
CA GLU A 253 25.69 -13.65 20.51
C GLU A 253 24.91 -13.06 21.69
N ASP A 254 25.42 -13.24 22.91
CA ASP A 254 24.79 -12.71 24.14
C ASP A 254 25.13 -11.25 24.43
N ASN A 255 26.02 -10.64 23.67
CA ASN A 255 26.38 -9.23 23.87
C ASN A 255 25.18 -8.32 23.58
N LEU A 256 24.78 -7.50 24.59
CA LEU A 256 23.65 -6.58 24.48
C LEU A 256 23.80 -5.57 23.34
N PHE A 257 25.02 -5.09 23.11
CA PHE A 257 25.31 -4.15 22.01
C PHE A 257 25.06 -4.80 20.65
N ARG A 258 25.50 -6.06 20.45
CA ARG A 258 25.21 -6.81 19.23
C ARG A 258 23.70 -6.98 19.06
N LYS A 259 22.99 -7.41 20.11
CA LYS A 259 21.52 -7.55 20.08
C LYS A 259 20.83 -6.24 19.69
N LEU A 260 21.28 -5.12 20.26
CA LEU A 260 20.74 -3.80 19.93
C LEU A 260 20.98 -3.45 18.45
N ILE A 261 22.22 -3.52 17.97
CA ILE A 261 22.55 -3.16 16.58
C ILE A 261 21.85 -4.06 15.57
N MET A 262 21.81 -5.37 15.82
CA MET A 262 21.16 -6.32 14.89
C MET A 262 19.65 -6.10 14.78
N ASN A 263 19.01 -5.59 15.82
CA ASN A 263 17.56 -5.34 15.86
C ASN A 263 17.17 -3.87 15.59
N LEU A 264 18.11 -2.93 15.69
CA LEU A 264 17.88 -1.52 15.36
C LEU A 264 17.98 -1.31 13.85
N ASN A 265 17.06 -0.54 13.30
CA ASN A 265 17.07 -0.15 11.90
C ASN A 265 16.97 1.38 11.79
N VAL A 266 17.83 1.99 11.00
CA VAL A 266 17.82 3.43 10.72
C VAL A 266 17.90 3.63 9.23
N GLN A 267 16.80 4.11 8.64
CA GLN A 267 16.65 4.28 7.19
C GLN A 267 16.31 5.73 6.86
N TYR A 268 16.84 6.18 5.75
CA TYR A 268 16.42 7.40 5.08
C TYR A 268 15.73 7.03 3.77
N HIS A 269 14.60 7.65 3.51
CA HIS A 269 13.83 7.50 2.27
C HIS A 269 13.68 8.86 1.60
N HIS A 270 13.90 8.89 0.31
CA HIS A 270 13.61 10.03 -0.56
C HIS A 270 12.72 9.56 -1.70
N SER A 271 11.71 10.35 -2.03
CA SER A 271 10.91 10.16 -3.23
C SER A 271 10.45 11.49 -3.81
N GLU A 272 10.22 11.51 -5.12
CA GLU A 272 9.81 12.69 -5.87
C GLU A 272 8.70 12.32 -6.86
N TYR A 273 7.75 13.23 -7.06
CA TYR A 273 6.74 13.13 -8.11
C TYR A 273 7.17 13.91 -9.35
N ASP A 274 7.04 13.28 -10.52
CA ASP A 274 7.02 13.89 -11.84
C ASP A 274 5.57 13.83 -12.35
N ALA A 275 4.87 14.93 -12.24
CA ALA A 275 3.47 15.05 -12.66
C ALA A 275 3.32 15.83 -13.99
N GLY A 276 4.46 16.25 -14.56
CA GLY A 276 4.54 17.09 -15.74
C GLY A 276 4.46 18.58 -15.44
N ALA A 277 5.12 19.37 -16.29
CA ALA A 277 5.28 20.79 -16.10
C ALA A 277 3.93 21.53 -15.93
N GLY A 278 3.82 22.31 -14.87
CA GLY A 278 2.62 23.09 -14.53
C GLY A 278 1.58 22.35 -13.67
N HIS A 279 1.79 21.08 -13.36
CA HIS A 279 0.92 20.38 -12.42
C HIS A 279 1.28 20.74 -10.96
N PRO A 280 0.29 20.98 -10.06
CA PRO A 280 0.58 21.39 -8.68
C PRO A 280 1.45 20.41 -7.87
N LEU A 281 1.43 19.13 -8.22
CA LEU A 281 2.24 18.09 -7.57
C LEU A 281 3.59 17.85 -8.24
N ASP A 282 3.91 18.55 -9.33
CA ASP A 282 5.19 18.38 -10.03
C ASP A 282 6.37 18.76 -9.12
N ASN A 283 7.42 17.95 -9.14
CA ASN A 283 8.59 18.09 -8.28
C ASN A 283 8.31 18.06 -6.76
N THR A 284 7.16 17.52 -6.33
CA THR A 284 6.87 17.33 -4.90
C THR A 284 7.79 16.27 -4.31
N LYS A 285 8.54 16.63 -3.27
CA LYS A 285 9.55 15.77 -2.63
C LYS A 285 9.10 15.31 -1.26
N PHE A 286 9.35 14.04 -0.98
CA PHE A 286 9.10 13.43 0.32
C PHE A 286 10.42 12.93 0.89
N ASN A 287 10.71 13.29 2.13
CA ASN A 287 11.85 12.81 2.88
C ASN A 287 11.37 12.22 4.19
N ALA A 288 11.84 11.02 4.51
CA ALA A 288 11.48 10.37 5.77
C ALA A 288 12.69 9.68 6.41
N TYR A 289 12.80 9.79 7.73
CA TYR A 289 13.70 8.99 8.54
C TYR A 289 12.86 7.97 9.30
N VAL A 290 13.21 6.69 9.18
CA VAL A 290 12.55 5.60 9.88
C VAL A 290 13.53 4.97 10.84
N ILE A 291 13.20 4.99 12.13
CA ILE A 291 13.94 4.30 13.19
C ILE A 291 13.03 3.22 13.75
N SER A 292 13.45 1.97 13.70
CA SER A 292 12.70 0.86 14.25
C SER A 292 13.59 -0.10 15.04
N LEU A 293 13.05 -0.62 16.13
CA LEU A 293 13.66 -1.65 16.95
C LEU A 293 12.77 -2.89 16.92
N ASN A 294 13.26 -3.97 16.31
CA ASN A 294 12.51 -5.19 16.10
C ASN A 294 13.05 -6.31 16.98
N ASN A 295 12.16 -7.16 17.52
CA ASN A 295 12.54 -8.40 18.24
C ASN A 295 13.58 -8.22 19.36
N PHE A 296 13.59 -7.07 20.03
CA PHE A 296 14.49 -6.86 21.15
C PHE A 296 13.99 -7.65 22.36
N PRO A 297 14.75 -8.66 22.86
CA PRO A 297 14.32 -9.45 24.01
C PRO A 297 14.37 -8.60 25.28
N ILE A 298 13.21 -8.18 25.74
CA ILE A 298 13.06 -7.61 27.08
C ILE A 298 13.00 -8.81 28.04
N ARG A 299 14.07 -9.03 28.80
CA ARG A 299 14.10 -9.99 29.90
C ARG A 299 13.80 -9.27 31.21
#